data_00c3f465762d04ff7998b87a6a8fe7b2
#
_entry.id   00c3f465762d04ff7998b87a6a8fe7b2
#
_cell.length_a   1.000
_cell.length_b   1.000
_cell.length_c   1.000
_cell.angle_alpha   90.00
_cell.angle_beta   90.00
_cell.angle_gamma   90.00
#
_symmetry.space_group_name_H-M   'P 1'
#
loop_
_entity.id
_entity.type
_entity.pdbx_description
1 polymer ?
#
loop_
_entity_poly.entity_id
_entity_poly.type
_entity_poly.pdbx_seq_one_letter_code
_entity_poly.pdbx_strand_id
1 'polypeptide(L)'
;MATLRESISGFEMMRYMPLLAYQWGTVDSKTAFAELDKPGGDGRMAMMSKPIILAGLASKDPAAAQAWLAEQKDLPGKEFYTQSIINGLAKSDLNAAVDYAAKQEKAEDRTRSAQTIAEEKIKGGIDGAAAWASSLTDPDMKKGAMQTVANQLARTDVNKAAAYVKQYANDEWASGAIGDVAQRMARSNPQDALKFAEGLSGSNQPVAYRESIQAWTRDDSEAASKYVNAMPVGANRDASASALANSIARDDPASAIAWTDSIADPKVRESTLIDVARDYRRSDPDGYAAWLPGSGLSAEAQQQVNERGGGGWRGGPPGGFGGGRGR
;
A
#
# COMPACT_ATOMS: atom_id res chain seq x y z
N MET A 1 -16.39 -4.53 -34.47
CA MET A 1 -16.91 -3.83 -33.27
C MET A 1 -18.41 -3.55 -33.32
N ALA A 2 -18.98 -3.11 -34.41
CA ALA A 2 -20.43 -2.89 -34.51
C ALA A 2 -21.26 -4.17 -34.26
N THR A 3 -20.87 -5.29 -34.85
CA THR A 3 -21.50 -6.61 -34.69
C THR A 3 -21.43 -7.19 -33.28
N LEU A 4 -20.43 -6.81 -32.45
CA LEU A 4 -20.33 -7.25 -31.06
C LEU A 4 -21.24 -6.43 -30.10
N ARG A 5 -21.60 -5.19 -30.48
CA ARG A 5 -22.50 -4.35 -29.68
C ARG A 5 -23.97 -4.85 -29.71
N GLU A 6 -24.36 -5.59 -30.72
CA GLU A 6 -25.74 -6.08 -30.87
C GLU A 6 -26.01 -7.39 -30.11
N SER A 7 -24.95 -8.12 -29.71
CA SER A 7 -25.11 -9.48 -29.16
C SER A 7 -24.67 -9.62 -27.69
N ILE A 8 -24.07 -8.61 -27.08
CA ILE A 8 -23.47 -8.71 -25.72
C ILE A 8 -24.06 -7.61 -24.83
N SER A 9 -24.53 -7.98 -23.64
CA SER A 9 -25.03 -7.02 -22.64
C SER A 9 -23.94 -6.00 -22.24
N GLY A 10 -24.34 -4.78 -21.86
CA GLY A 10 -23.37 -3.73 -21.46
C GLY A 10 -22.43 -4.18 -20.35
N PHE A 11 -22.89 -5.07 -19.47
CA PHE A 11 -22.09 -5.65 -18.39
C PHE A 11 -21.02 -6.64 -18.91
N GLU A 12 -21.40 -7.49 -19.86
CA GLU A 12 -20.46 -8.43 -20.51
C GLU A 12 -19.43 -7.68 -21.35
N MET A 13 -19.84 -6.61 -22.02
CA MET A 13 -18.93 -5.74 -22.78
C MET A 13 -17.87 -5.14 -21.87
N MET A 14 -18.24 -4.60 -20.70
CA MET A 14 -17.27 -4.07 -19.72
C MET A 14 -16.26 -5.13 -19.24
N ARG A 15 -16.69 -6.38 -19.11
CA ARG A 15 -15.83 -7.50 -18.68
C ARG A 15 -14.79 -7.87 -19.76
N TYR A 16 -15.15 -7.85 -21.03
CA TYR A 16 -14.27 -8.27 -22.12
C TYR A 16 -13.49 -7.12 -22.77
N MET A 17 -13.90 -5.86 -22.54
CA MET A 17 -13.25 -4.69 -23.14
C MET A 17 -11.72 -4.63 -22.89
N PRO A 18 -11.20 -4.88 -21.68
CA PRO A 18 -9.76 -4.83 -21.48
C PRO A 18 -9.01 -5.87 -22.32
N LEU A 19 -9.57 -7.09 -22.41
CA LEU A 19 -8.96 -8.15 -23.19
C LEU A 19 -8.98 -7.83 -24.70
N LEU A 20 -10.12 -7.34 -25.19
CA LEU A 20 -10.28 -6.97 -26.60
C LEU A 20 -9.38 -5.78 -26.97
N ALA A 21 -9.32 -4.77 -26.13
CA ALA A 21 -8.46 -3.61 -26.32
C ALA A 21 -6.96 -4.01 -26.35
N TYR A 22 -6.55 -4.87 -25.41
CA TYR A 22 -5.19 -5.40 -25.41
C TYR A 22 -4.87 -6.17 -26.67
N GLN A 23 -5.74 -7.11 -27.09
CA GLN A 23 -5.57 -7.88 -28.32
C GLN A 23 -5.55 -6.99 -29.55
N TRP A 24 -6.41 -5.97 -29.59
CA TRP A 24 -6.41 -5.02 -30.71
C TRP A 24 -5.08 -4.27 -30.79
N GLY A 25 -4.50 -3.90 -29.65
CA GLY A 25 -3.15 -3.31 -29.59
C GLY A 25 -2.06 -4.23 -30.12
N THR A 26 -2.17 -5.56 -29.91
CA THR A 26 -1.19 -6.52 -30.43
C THR A 26 -1.32 -6.78 -31.93
N VAL A 27 -2.51 -6.65 -32.51
CA VAL A 27 -2.78 -7.02 -33.90
C VAL A 27 -2.71 -5.81 -34.84
N ASP A 28 -3.38 -4.71 -34.47
CA ASP A 28 -3.48 -3.50 -35.31
C ASP A 28 -3.72 -2.26 -34.41
N SER A 29 -2.68 -1.85 -33.75
CA SER A 29 -2.72 -0.69 -32.85
C SER A 29 -3.02 0.62 -33.58
N LYS A 30 -2.55 0.76 -34.83
CA LYS A 30 -2.75 1.97 -35.62
C LYS A 30 -4.24 2.20 -35.92
N THR A 31 -4.94 1.20 -36.39
CA THR A 31 -6.39 1.27 -36.58
C THR A 31 -7.12 1.43 -35.26
N ALA A 32 -6.66 0.76 -34.18
CA ALA A 32 -7.27 0.86 -32.86
C ALA A 32 -7.25 2.30 -32.33
N PHE A 33 -6.11 2.99 -32.39
CA PHE A 33 -6.02 4.39 -32.00
C PHE A 33 -6.85 5.30 -32.90
N ALA A 34 -6.77 5.13 -34.20
CA ALA A 34 -7.55 5.93 -35.18
C ALA A 34 -9.06 5.83 -34.96
N GLU A 35 -9.57 4.64 -34.63
CA GLU A 35 -10.99 4.45 -34.32
C GLU A 35 -11.43 5.18 -33.05
N LEU A 36 -10.58 5.21 -32.03
CA LEU A 36 -10.87 5.90 -30.77
C LEU A 36 -10.74 7.43 -30.87
N ASP A 37 -10.02 7.93 -31.89
CA ASP A 37 -9.82 9.36 -32.15
C ASP A 37 -10.84 9.96 -33.11
N LYS A 38 -11.80 9.17 -33.60
CA LYS A 38 -12.84 9.67 -34.50
C LYS A 38 -13.71 10.74 -33.85
N PRO A 39 -14.00 11.85 -34.54
CA PRO A 39 -14.91 12.88 -34.04
C PRO A 39 -16.29 12.27 -33.69
N GLY A 40 -16.83 12.64 -32.53
CA GLY A 40 -18.12 12.13 -32.05
C GLY A 40 -18.03 10.75 -31.36
N GLY A 41 -16.86 10.18 -31.21
CA GLY A 41 -16.62 8.97 -30.42
C GLY A 41 -16.82 9.19 -28.89
N ASP A 42 -16.98 8.08 -28.17
CA ASP A 42 -17.06 8.11 -26.72
C ASP A 42 -15.67 8.40 -26.11
N GLY A 43 -15.43 9.67 -25.73
CA GLY A 43 -14.15 10.10 -25.15
C GLY A 43 -13.79 9.38 -23.86
N ARG A 44 -14.79 8.92 -23.08
CA ARG A 44 -14.57 8.11 -21.87
C ARG A 44 -14.04 6.72 -22.24
N MET A 45 -14.63 6.11 -23.26
CA MET A 45 -14.15 4.82 -23.77
C MET A 45 -12.73 4.95 -24.33
N ALA A 46 -12.44 6.01 -25.08
CA ALA A 46 -11.10 6.27 -25.59
C ALA A 46 -10.08 6.42 -24.45
N MET A 47 -10.40 7.19 -23.43
CA MET A 47 -9.54 7.38 -22.25
C MET A 47 -9.23 6.06 -21.53
N MET A 48 -10.20 5.16 -21.41
CA MET A 48 -10.02 3.86 -20.77
C MET A 48 -9.29 2.83 -21.64
N SER A 49 -9.51 2.86 -22.95
CA SER A 49 -9.03 1.82 -23.87
C SER A 49 -7.63 2.11 -24.42
N LYS A 50 -7.27 3.36 -24.65
CA LYS A 50 -5.95 3.72 -25.21
C LYS A 50 -4.77 3.19 -24.42
N PRO A 51 -4.73 3.31 -23.06
CA PRO A 51 -3.64 2.73 -22.27
C PRO A 51 -3.52 1.21 -22.44
N ILE A 52 -4.66 0.52 -22.56
CA ILE A 52 -4.70 -0.94 -22.71
C ILE A 52 -4.23 -1.37 -24.11
N ILE A 53 -4.62 -0.63 -25.14
CA ILE A 53 -4.13 -0.82 -26.53
C ILE A 53 -2.62 -0.60 -26.56
N LEU A 54 -2.13 0.44 -25.88
CA LEU A 54 -0.71 0.74 -25.81
C LEU A 54 0.08 -0.38 -25.11
N ALA A 55 -0.47 -0.99 -24.07
CA ALA A 55 0.12 -2.16 -23.44
C ALA A 55 0.19 -3.36 -24.40
N GLY A 56 -0.87 -3.57 -25.21
CA GLY A 56 -0.85 -4.58 -26.27
C GLY A 56 0.22 -4.32 -27.32
N LEU A 57 0.33 -3.07 -27.79
CA LEU A 57 1.39 -2.66 -28.72
C LEU A 57 2.77 -2.87 -28.11
N ALA A 58 2.99 -2.44 -26.87
CA ALA A 58 4.28 -2.54 -26.17
C ALA A 58 4.72 -4.01 -25.99
N SER A 59 3.78 -4.93 -25.82
CA SER A 59 4.10 -6.36 -25.72
C SER A 59 4.54 -6.97 -27.04
N LYS A 60 4.24 -6.35 -28.18
CA LYS A 60 4.54 -6.84 -29.53
C LYS A 60 5.65 -6.05 -30.19
N ASP A 61 5.59 -4.73 -30.08
CA ASP A 61 6.55 -3.77 -30.63
C ASP A 61 6.83 -2.65 -29.62
N PRO A 62 7.80 -2.88 -28.69
CA PRO A 62 8.17 -1.91 -27.70
C PRO A 62 8.59 -0.55 -28.26
N ALA A 63 9.31 -0.58 -29.40
CA ALA A 63 9.82 0.64 -30.02
C ALA A 63 8.70 1.50 -30.57
N ALA A 64 7.73 0.89 -31.24
CA ALA A 64 6.54 1.59 -31.73
C ALA A 64 5.70 2.17 -30.59
N ALA A 65 5.55 1.45 -29.48
CA ALA A 65 4.82 1.95 -28.31
C ALA A 65 5.49 3.18 -27.67
N GLN A 66 6.81 3.14 -27.52
CA GLN A 66 7.59 4.26 -27.00
C GLN A 66 7.55 5.47 -27.96
N ALA A 67 7.68 5.25 -29.27
CA ALA A 67 7.56 6.29 -30.29
C ALA A 67 6.20 6.95 -30.25
N TRP A 68 5.12 6.17 -30.19
CA TRP A 68 3.76 6.69 -30.08
C TRP A 68 3.60 7.59 -28.87
N LEU A 69 4.10 7.17 -27.67
CA LEU A 69 4.02 8.00 -26.48
C LEU A 69 4.87 9.26 -26.56
N ALA A 70 6.01 9.20 -27.22
CA ALA A 70 6.91 10.36 -27.40
C ALA A 70 6.26 11.44 -28.30
N GLU A 71 5.48 11.06 -29.29
CA GLU A 71 4.73 11.96 -30.17
C GLU A 71 3.62 12.72 -29.44
N GLN A 72 3.14 12.19 -28.31
CA GLN A 72 2.05 12.78 -27.52
C GLN A 72 2.60 13.88 -26.58
N LYS A 73 2.71 15.12 -27.08
CA LYS A 73 3.32 16.24 -26.32
C LYS A 73 2.48 16.67 -25.11
N ASP A 74 1.16 16.78 -25.28
CA ASP A 74 0.23 17.35 -24.29
C ASP A 74 -0.78 16.32 -23.80
N LEU A 75 -0.35 15.06 -23.62
CA LEU A 75 -1.24 13.97 -23.20
C LEU A 75 -1.50 14.05 -21.69
N PRO A 76 -2.74 14.36 -21.26
CA PRO A 76 -3.07 14.31 -19.83
C PRO A 76 -2.89 12.89 -19.27
N GLY A 77 -2.23 12.79 -18.11
CA GLY A 77 -2.00 11.49 -17.48
C GLY A 77 -0.95 10.64 -18.20
N LYS A 78 0.07 11.26 -18.78
CA LYS A 78 1.17 10.58 -19.50
C LYS A 78 1.77 9.42 -18.68
N GLU A 79 1.76 9.54 -17.36
CA GLU A 79 2.22 8.51 -16.42
C GLU A 79 1.43 7.20 -16.55
N PHE A 80 0.13 7.25 -16.80
CA PHE A 80 -0.69 6.05 -17.04
C PHE A 80 -0.30 5.33 -18.31
N TYR A 81 0.06 6.07 -19.36
CA TYR A 81 0.51 5.49 -20.63
C TYR A 81 1.92 4.90 -20.49
N THR A 82 2.81 5.55 -19.74
CA THR A 82 4.13 5.01 -19.39
C THR A 82 3.97 3.68 -18.65
N GLN A 83 3.09 3.63 -17.65
CA GLN A 83 2.78 2.41 -16.92
C GLN A 83 2.19 1.31 -17.83
N SER A 84 1.42 1.68 -18.84
CA SER A 84 0.88 0.73 -19.82
C SER A 84 1.98 0.10 -20.68
N ILE A 85 3.01 0.86 -21.06
CA ILE A 85 4.18 0.30 -21.74
C ILE A 85 4.89 -0.70 -20.82
N ILE A 86 5.10 -0.37 -19.54
CA ILE A 86 5.68 -1.31 -18.56
C ILE A 86 4.86 -2.59 -18.47
N ASN A 87 3.53 -2.49 -18.37
CA ASN A 87 2.61 -3.63 -18.33
C ASN A 87 2.73 -4.53 -19.57
N GLY A 88 2.89 -3.94 -20.74
CA GLY A 88 3.08 -4.66 -21.99
C GLY A 88 4.42 -5.37 -22.05
N LEU A 89 5.50 -4.64 -21.73
CA LEU A 89 6.86 -5.16 -21.67
C LEU A 89 7.00 -6.28 -20.64
N ALA A 90 6.45 -6.11 -19.44
CA ALA A 90 6.55 -7.10 -18.38
C ALA A 90 5.96 -8.46 -18.76
N LYS A 91 4.99 -8.49 -19.68
CA LYS A 91 4.38 -9.74 -20.19
C LYS A 91 5.18 -10.41 -21.30
N SER A 92 6.00 -9.67 -22.03
CA SER A 92 6.73 -10.17 -23.19
C SER A 92 8.24 -10.21 -23.01
N ASP A 93 8.80 -9.17 -22.40
CA ASP A 93 10.24 -9.02 -22.16
C ASP A 93 10.50 -8.28 -20.84
N LEU A 94 10.71 -9.06 -19.79
CA LEU A 94 10.96 -8.53 -18.45
C LEU A 94 12.24 -7.68 -18.36
N ASN A 95 13.24 -7.96 -19.16
CA ASN A 95 14.48 -7.17 -19.14
C ASN A 95 14.25 -5.80 -19.78
N ALA A 96 13.55 -5.76 -20.93
CA ALA A 96 13.14 -4.51 -21.54
C ALA A 96 12.23 -3.67 -20.61
N ALA A 97 11.36 -4.31 -19.82
CA ALA A 97 10.56 -3.63 -18.82
C ALA A 97 11.43 -2.98 -17.73
N VAL A 98 12.43 -3.69 -17.22
CA VAL A 98 13.39 -3.18 -16.22
C VAL A 98 14.18 -2.00 -16.77
N ASP A 99 14.73 -2.13 -17.98
CA ASP A 99 15.50 -1.06 -18.63
C ASP A 99 14.67 0.19 -18.90
N TYR A 100 13.39 0.03 -19.25
CA TYR A 100 12.49 1.14 -19.46
C TYR A 100 12.07 1.80 -18.15
N ALA A 101 11.82 1.00 -17.10
CA ALA A 101 11.50 1.47 -15.76
C ALA A 101 12.65 2.29 -15.15
N ALA A 102 13.89 1.83 -15.29
CA ALA A 102 15.08 2.49 -14.75
C ALA A 102 15.34 3.88 -15.37
N LYS A 103 14.83 4.14 -16.56
CA LYS A 103 14.98 5.44 -17.26
C LYS A 103 13.96 6.49 -16.81
N GLN A 104 12.99 6.15 -15.96
CA GLN A 104 12.00 7.10 -15.47
C GLN A 104 12.64 8.08 -14.48
N GLU A 105 12.33 9.36 -14.61
CA GLU A 105 12.93 10.41 -13.81
C GLU A 105 12.48 10.36 -12.35
N LYS A 106 11.17 10.15 -12.14
CA LYS A 106 10.57 10.17 -10.80
C LYS A 106 10.78 8.85 -10.06
N ALA A 107 11.25 8.91 -8.82
CA ALA A 107 11.40 7.76 -7.92
C ALA A 107 10.11 6.96 -7.74
N GLU A 108 8.97 7.66 -7.62
CA GLU A 108 7.66 7.04 -7.47
C GLU A 108 7.25 6.20 -8.68
N ASP A 109 7.60 6.68 -9.89
CA ASP A 109 7.30 5.96 -11.13
C ASP A 109 8.20 4.72 -11.27
N ARG A 110 9.49 4.81 -10.91
CA ARG A 110 10.39 3.65 -10.85
C ARG A 110 9.90 2.61 -9.85
N THR A 111 9.49 3.04 -8.65
CA THR A 111 8.91 2.15 -7.62
C THR A 111 7.66 1.42 -8.15
N ARG A 112 6.71 2.15 -8.74
CA ARG A 112 5.47 1.59 -9.30
C ARG A 112 5.74 0.63 -10.46
N SER A 113 6.67 0.97 -11.32
CA SER A 113 7.07 0.11 -12.45
C SER A 113 7.67 -1.20 -11.95
N ALA A 114 8.53 -1.14 -10.94
CA ALA A 114 9.11 -2.33 -10.33
C ALA A 114 8.06 -3.22 -9.62
N GLN A 115 7.03 -2.62 -9.02
CA GLN A 115 5.88 -3.37 -8.49
C GLN A 115 5.19 -4.18 -9.60
N THR A 116 4.88 -3.55 -10.72
CA THR A 116 4.27 -4.23 -11.89
C THR A 116 5.14 -5.36 -12.43
N ILE A 117 6.45 -5.13 -12.55
CA ILE A 117 7.39 -6.15 -13.02
C ILE A 117 7.47 -7.31 -12.02
N ALA A 118 7.48 -7.02 -10.71
CA ALA A 118 7.49 -8.02 -9.65
C ALA A 118 6.21 -8.89 -9.68
N GLU A 119 5.03 -8.29 -9.88
CA GLU A 119 3.77 -9.02 -10.03
C GLU A 119 3.82 -10.01 -11.19
N GLU A 120 4.42 -9.64 -12.31
CA GLU A 120 4.56 -10.54 -13.44
C GLU A 120 5.59 -11.65 -13.17
N LYS A 121 6.74 -11.32 -12.55
CA LYS A 121 7.73 -12.30 -12.14
C LYS A 121 7.21 -13.33 -11.13
N ILE A 122 6.35 -12.91 -10.21
CA ILE A 122 5.73 -13.79 -9.21
C ILE A 122 4.90 -14.91 -9.87
N LYS A 123 4.30 -14.67 -11.03
CA LYS A 123 3.57 -15.71 -11.79
C LYS A 123 4.48 -16.84 -12.24
N GLY A 124 5.75 -16.55 -12.48
CA GLY A 124 6.79 -17.54 -12.78
C GLY A 124 7.43 -18.23 -11.57
N GLY A 125 7.05 -17.78 -10.36
CA GLY A 125 7.56 -18.34 -9.09
C GLY A 125 8.08 -17.25 -8.15
N ILE A 126 7.63 -17.32 -6.89
CA ILE A 126 7.93 -16.28 -5.89
C ILE A 126 9.42 -16.23 -5.51
N ASP A 127 10.10 -17.38 -5.46
CA ASP A 127 11.51 -17.43 -5.10
C ASP A 127 12.39 -16.75 -6.16
N GLY A 128 12.06 -16.96 -7.45
CA GLY A 128 12.72 -16.26 -8.57
C GLY A 128 12.46 -14.75 -8.55
N ALA A 129 11.23 -14.33 -8.20
CA ALA A 129 10.90 -12.93 -8.05
C ALA A 129 11.65 -12.28 -6.87
N ALA A 130 11.79 -13.00 -5.75
CA ALA A 130 12.54 -12.54 -4.57
C ALA A 130 14.03 -12.36 -4.88
N ALA A 131 14.63 -13.33 -5.55
CA ALA A 131 16.04 -13.26 -5.97
C ALA A 131 16.28 -12.07 -6.92
N TRP A 132 15.39 -11.87 -7.89
CA TRP A 132 15.45 -10.73 -8.79
C TRP A 132 15.30 -9.40 -8.05
N ALA A 133 14.30 -9.27 -7.19
CA ALA A 133 14.08 -8.02 -6.42
C ALA A 133 15.32 -7.65 -5.59
N SER A 134 15.97 -8.66 -4.98
CA SER A 134 17.21 -8.46 -4.20
C SER A 134 18.38 -8.01 -5.06
N SER A 135 18.44 -8.45 -6.33
CA SER A 135 19.53 -8.12 -7.28
C SER A 135 19.42 -6.72 -7.88
N LEU A 136 18.30 -6.02 -7.73
CA LEU A 136 18.12 -4.66 -8.25
C LEU A 136 19.09 -3.69 -7.58
N THR A 137 19.73 -2.84 -8.40
CA THR A 137 20.69 -1.81 -7.94
C THR A 137 20.04 -0.45 -7.72
N ASP A 138 18.97 -0.12 -8.49
CA ASP A 138 18.20 1.11 -8.28
C ASP A 138 17.38 0.97 -6.98
N PRO A 139 17.55 1.89 -5.99
CA PRO A 139 16.94 1.76 -4.68
C PRO A 139 15.40 1.86 -4.72
N ASP A 140 14.86 2.66 -5.63
CA ASP A 140 13.41 2.86 -5.75
C ASP A 140 12.74 1.63 -6.38
N MET A 141 13.36 1.07 -7.42
CA MET A 141 12.91 -0.17 -8.03
C MET A 141 13.02 -1.34 -7.05
N LYS A 142 14.13 -1.44 -6.32
CA LYS A 142 14.34 -2.46 -5.30
C LYS A 142 13.27 -2.39 -4.24
N LYS A 143 12.98 -1.20 -3.70
CA LYS A 143 11.91 -0.96 -2.73
C LYS A 143 10.56 -1.48 -3.24
N GLY A 144 10.15 -1.08 -4.45
CA GLY A 144 8.87 -1.48 -5.03
C GLY A 144 8.75 -2.99 -5.24
N ALA A 145 9.79 -3.61 -5.81
CA ALA A 145 9.83 -5.04 -6.07
C ALA A 145 9.80 -5.87 -4.78
N MET A 146 10.63 -5.49 -3.79
CA MET A 146 10.72 -6.21 -2.52
C MET A 146 9.42 -6.10 -1.70
N GLN A 147 8.79 -4.94 -1.67
CA GLN A 147 7.47 -4.77 -1.03
C GLN A 147 6.41 -5.67 -1.69
N THR A 148 6.41 -5.75 -3.02
CA THR A 148 5.44 -6.58 -3.75
C THR A 148 5.64 -8.08 -3.43
N VAL A 149 6.88 -8.54 -3.41
CA VAL A 149 7.23 -9.93 -3.04
C VAL A 149 6.82 -10.22 -1.58
N ALA A 150 7.16 -9.32 -0.64
CA ALA A 150 6.80 -9.47 0.77
C ALA A 150 5.28 -9.54 0.96
N ASN A 151 4.53 -8.67 0.30
CA ASN A 151 3.07 -8.65 0.34
C ASN A 151 2.45 -9.94 -0.22
N GLN A 152 3.00 -10.47 -1.29
CA GLN A 152 2.52 -11.74 -1.86
C GLN A 152 2.84 -12.92 -0.94
N LEU A 153 4.04 -12.97 -0.38
CA LEU A 153 4.40 -13.97 0.64
C LEU A 153 3.47 -13.90 1.85
N ALA A 154 3.20 -12.70 2.35
CA ALA A 154 2.31 -12.52 3.51
C ALA A 154 0.87 -12.99 3.25
N ARG A 155 0.42 -13.02 1.99
CA ARG A 155 -0.90 -13.54 1.60
C ARG A 155 -0.94 -15.05 1.48
N THR A 156 0.17 -15.68 1.08
CA THR A 156 0.23 -17.11 0.76
C THR A 156 0.86 -17.94 1.87
N ASP A 157 1.89 -17.40 2.54
CA ASP A 157 2.63 -18.06 3.62
C ASP A 157 3.29 -17.00 4.52
N VAL A 158 2.63 -16.67 5.61
CA VAL A 158 3.09 -15.62 6.55
C VAL A 158 4.44 -15.97 7.19
N ASN A 159 4.76 -17.26 7.37
CA ASN A 159 6.04 -17.68 7.95
C ASN A 159 7.19 -17.45 6.97
N LYS A 160 6.97 -17.73 5.67
CA LYS A 160 7.94 -17.37 4.64
C LYS A 160 8.10 -15.86 4.51
N ALA A 161 7.01 -15.11 4.61
CA ALA A 161 7.06 -13.65 4.64
C ALA A 161 7.91 -13.14 5.81
N ALA A 162 7.70 -13.69 7.01
CA ALA A 162 8.46 -13.34 8.21
C ALA A 162 9.97 -13.62 8.02
N ALA A 163 10.32 -14.79 7.49
CA ALA A 163 11.71 -15.12 7.19
C ALA A 163 12.33 -14.21 6.12
N TYR A 164 11.55 -13.80 5.13
CA TYR A 164 11.97 -12.88 4.07
C TYR A 164 12.24 -11.48 4.61
N VAL A 165 11.25 -10.86 5.28
CA VAL A 165 11.38 -9.46 5.75
C VAL A 165 12.39 -9.32 6.90
N LYS A 166 12.62 -10.38 7.68
CA LYS A 166 13.63 -10.38 8.76
C LYS A 166 15.04 -10.07 8.26
N GLN A 167 15.38 -10.48 7.02
CA GLN A 167 16.68 -10.21 6.41
C GLN A 167 16.91 -8.72 6.16
N TYR A 168 15.84 -7.92 6.15
CA TYR A 168 15.81 -6.50 5.83
C TYR A 168 15.30 -5.65 7.01
N ALA A 169 15.47 -6.14 8.23
CA ALA A 169 14.93 -5.50 9.44
C ALA A 169 15.45 -4.07 9.68
N ASN A 170 16.58 -3.69 9.07
CA ASN A 170 17.14 -2.34 9.15
C ASN A 170 16.80 -1.47 7.94
N ASP A 171 16.19 -2.03 6.91
CA ASP A 171 15.89 -1.29 5.68
C ASP A 171 14.56 -0.52 5.85
N GLU A 172 14.55 0.75 5.49
CA GLU A 172 13.36 1.61 5.60
C GLU A 172 12.16 1.04 4.82
N TRP A 173 12.43 0.47 3.63
CA TRP A 173 11.36 -0.11 2.81
C TRP A 173 10.63 -1.27 3.50
N ALA A 174 11.31 -2.01 4.38
CA ALA A 174 10.76 -3.19 5.05
C ALA A 174 9.78 -2.85 6.18
N SER A 175 9.76 -1.61 6.66
CA SER A 175 8.93 -1.17 7.79
C SER A 175 7.45 -1.55 7.61
N GLY A 176 6.86 -1.19 6.47
CA GLY A 176 5.47 -1.54 6.17
C GLY A 176 5.25 -3.04 6.06
N ALA A 177 6.13 -3.75 5.35
CA ALA A 177 6.02 -5.20 5.18
C ALA A 177 6.18 -5.96 6.51
N ILE A 178 7.09 -5.52 7.39
CA ILE A 178 7.25 -6.07 8.75
C ILE A 178 5.98 -5.85 9.57
N GLY A 179 5.40 -4.66 9.50
CA GLY A 179 4.14 -4.35 10.17
C GLY A 179 2.99 -5.24 9.70
N ASP A 180 2.82 -5.39 8.39
CA ASP A 180 1.78 -6.25 7.79
C ASP A 180 1.94 -7.72 8.20
N VAL A 181 3.18 -8.23 8.21
CA VAL A 181 3.47 -9.60 8.66
C VAL A 181 3.14 -9.76 10.13
N ALA A 182 3.64 -8.85 11.00
CA ALA A 182 3.37 -8.88 12.43
C ALA A 182 1.87 -8.85 12.74
N GLN A 183 1.12 -7.96 12.08
CA GLN A 183 -0.33 -7.85 12.23
C GLN A 183 -1.06 -9.14 11.81
N ARG A 184 -0.65 -9.76 10.68
CA ARG A 184 -1.24 -11.02 10.21
C ARG A 184 -0.95 -12.19 11.14
N MET A 185 0.29 -12.29 11.62
CA MET A 185 0.68 -13.29 12.61
C MET A 185 -0.13 -13.12 13.91
N ALA A 186 -0.27 -11.89 14.41
CA ALA A 186 -0.99 -11.60 15.64
C ALA A 186 -2.47 -11.95 15.58
N ARG A 187 -3.12 -11.78 14.42
CA ARG A 187 -4.52 -12.22 14.24
C ARG A 187 -4.70 -13.73 14.30
N SER A 188 -3.68 -14.50 13.97
CA SER A 188 -3.71 -15.96 14.05
C SER A 188 -3.23 -16.45 15.40
N ASN A 189 -2.13 -15.90 15.89
CA ASN A 189 -1.51 -16.21 17.17
C ASN A 189 -0.64 -15.04 17.66
N PRO A 190 -1.08 -14.26 18.66
CA PRO A 190 -0.31 -13.13 19.19
C PRO A 190 1.10 -13.51 19.68
N GLN A 191 1.25 -14.70 20.28
CA GLN A 191 2.54 -15.15 20.81
C GLN A 191 3.57 -15.40 19.69
N ASP A 192 3.14 -15.90 18.54
CA ASP A 192 4.04 -16.09 17.40
C ASP A 192 4.45 -14.75 16.77
N ALA A 193 3.54 -13.76 16.74
CA ALA A 193 3.86 -12.40 16.33
C ALA A 193 4.88 -11.73 17.25
N LEU A 194 4.74 -11.94 18.56
CA LEU A 194 5.71 -11.42 19.54
C LEU A 194 7.08 -12.08 19.41
N LYS A 195 7.13 -13.41 19.19
CA LYS A 195 8.41 -14.10 18.91
C LYS A 195 9.05 -13.59 17.61
N PHE A 196 8.23 -13.30 16.59
CA PHE A 196 8.74 -12.67 15.37
C PHE A 196 9.34 -11.31 15.68
N ALA A 197 8.65 -10.44 16.44
CA ALA A 197 9.12 -9.13 16.85
C ALA A 197 10.42 -9.23 17.69
N GLU A 198 10.48 -10.13 18.67
CA GLU A 198 11.67 -10.42 19.47
C GLU A 198 12.88 -10.85 18.61
N GLY A 199 12.61 -11.65 17.59
CA GLY A 199 13.63 -12.14 16.66
C GLY A 199 14.14 -11.12 15.65
N LEU A 200 13.54 -9.91 15.59
CA LEU A 200 14.03 -8.80 14.78
C LEU A 200 15.12 -8.03 15.53
N SER A 201 15.97 -7.37 14.77
CA SER A 201 16.93 -6.39 15.27
C SER A 201 16.81 -5.10 14.45
N GLY A 202 17.13 -3.95 15.07
CA GLY A 202 17.19 -2.68 14.37
C GLY A 202 15.92 -1.84 14.43
N SER A 203 15.84 -0.85 13.54
CA SER A 203 14.84 0.23 13.58
C SER A 203 13.40 -0.22 13.39
N ASN A 204 13.18 -1.37 12.78
CA ASN A 204 11.83 -1.89 12.50
C ASN A 204 11.29 -2.84 13.58
N GLN A 205 12.08 -3.19 14.61
CA GLN A 205 11.60 -4.02 15.71
C GLN A 205 10.42 -3.36 16.47
N PRO A 206 10.46 -2.06 16.85
CA PRO A 206 9.30 -1.40 17.47
C PRO A 206 8.04 -1.41 16.61
N VAL A 207 8.18 -1.39 15.27
CA VAL A 207 7.05 -1.49 14.34
C VAL A 207 6.35 -2.85 14.48
N ALA A 208 7.13 -3.94 14.51
CA ALA A 208 6.56 -5.28 14.69
C ALA A 208 5.82 -5.43 16.03
N TYR A 209 6.38 -4.90 17.12
CA TYR A 209 5.70 -4.88 18.41
C TYR A 209 4.40 -4.08 18.35
N ARG A 210 4.45 -2.86 17.80
CA ARG A 210 3.28 -1.99 17.67
C ARG A 210 2.12 -2.70 16.96
N GLU A 211 2.39 -3.24 15.77
CA GLU A 211 1.36 -3.88 14.96
C GLU A 211 0.84 -5.19 15.59
N SER A 212 1.71 -5.94 16.26
CA SER A 212 1.32 -7.13 17.01
C SER A 212 0.38 -6.79 18.17
N ILE A 213 0.76 -5.80 18.98
CA ILE A 213 -0.04 -5.36 20.13
C ILE A 213 -1.35 -4.74 19.66
N GLN A 214 -1.34 -3.91 18.61
CA GLN A 214 -2.55 -3.32 18.06
C GLN A 214 -3.56 -4.40 17.60
N ALA A 215 -3.08 -5.44 16.95
CA ALA A 215 -3.95 -6.53 16.52
C ALA A 215 -4.47 -7.33 17.71
N TRP A 216 -3.60 -7.66 18.68
CA TRP A 216 -3.96 -8.43 19.86
C TRP A 216 -4.95 -7.70 20.77
N THR A 217 -4.78 -6.39 20.96
CA THR A 217 -5.66 -5.56 21.79
C THR A 217 -7.12 -5.61 21.35
N ARG A 218 -7.38 -5.78 20.05
CA ARG A 218 -8.76 -5.91 19.52
C ARG A 218 -9.44 -7.19 19.94
N ASP A 219 -8.67 -8.26 20.16
CA ASP A 219 -9.18 -9.58 20.51
C ASP A 219 -9.17 -9.80 22.03
N ASP A 220 -8.10 -9.34 22.70
CA ASP A 220 -7.92 -9.48 24.15
C ASP A 220 -7.06 -8.32 24.70
N SER A 221 -7.72 -7.21 25.04
CA SER A 221 -7.07 -6.02 25.58
C SER A 221 -6.43 -6.24 26.94
N GLU A 222 -7.00 -7.13 27.77
CA GLU A 222 -6.47 -7.42 29.12
C GLU A 222 -5.15 -8.19 29.02
N ALA A 223 -5.08 -9.23 28.19
CA ALA A 223 -3.84 -9.98 28.02
C ALA A 223 -2.75 -9.15 27.35
N ALA A 224 -3.10 -8.33 26.34
CA ALA A 224 -2.16 -7.39 25.71
C ALA A 224 -1.61 -6.38 26.73
N SER A 225 -2.46 -5.82 27.59
CA SER A 225 -2.06 -4.88 28.65
C SER A 225 -1.10 -5.53 29.65
N LYS A 226 -1.36 -6.75 30.10
CA LYS A 226 -0.48 -7.52 30.99
C LYS A 226 0.90 -7.73 30.38
N TYR A 227 0.93 -8.06 29.08
CA TYR A 227 2.19 -8.26 28.37
C TYR A 227 3.00 -6.95 28.29
N VAL A 228 2.37 -5.85 27.87
CA VAL A 228 3.05 -4.55 27.73
C VAL A 228 3.57 -4.05 29.10
N ASN A 229 2.82 -4.26 30.18
CA ASN A 229 3.27 -3.92 31.54
C ASN A 229 4.53 -4.69 31.96
N ALA A 230 4.70 -5.91 31.50
CA ALA A 230 5.87 -6.74 31.81
C ALA A 230 7.10 -6.43 30.94
N MET A 231 6.95 -5.63 29.88
CA MET A 231 8.05 -5.29 28.97
C MET A 231 9.05 -4.35 29.65
N PRO A 232 10.36 -4.52 29.39
CA PRO A 232 11.38 -3.56 29.81
C PRO A 232 11.17 -2.20 29.15
N VAL A 233 11.46 -1.12 29.87
CA VAL A 233 11.39 0.26 29.35
C VAL A 233 12.31 0.40 28.14
N GLY A 234 11.82 1.05 27.10
CA GLY A 234 12.53 1.28 25.84
C GLY A 234 11.59 1.38 24.63
N ALA A 235 12.18 1.56 23.45
CA ALA A 235 11.43 1.85 22.23
C ALA A 235 10.35 0.80 21.88
N ASN A 236 10.61 -0.48 22.16
CA ASN A 236 9.65 -1.56 21.91
C ASN A 236 8.42 -1.45 22.83
N ARG A 237 8.64 -1.16 24.12
CA ARG A 237 7.56 -0.94 25.09
C ARG A 237 6.79 0.34 24.75
N ASP A 238 7.49 1.42 24.40
CA ASP A 238 6.87 2.69 24.05
C ASP A 238 5.96 2.54 22.81
N ALA A 239 6.42 1.85 21.77
CA ALA A 239 5.62 1.54 20.60
C ALA A 239 4.40 0.66 20.93
N SER A 240 4.56 -0.31 21.83
CA SER A 240 3.49 -1.19 22.30
C SER A 240 2.46 -0.43 23.15
N ALA A 241 2.90 0.44 24.05
CA ALA A 241 2.04 1.27 24.88
C ALA A 241 1.24 2.29 24.04
N SER A 242 1.87 2.87 23.01
CA SER A 242 1.21 3.73 22.03
C SER A 242 0.12 2.98 21.26
N ALA A 243 0.41 1.76 20.79
CA ALA A 243 -0.56 0.92 20.09
C ALA A 243 -1.77 0.57 20.98
N LEU A 244 -1.51 0.22 22.23
CA LEU A 244 -2.56 -0.10 23.20
C LEU A 244 -3.42 1.13 23.49
N ALA A 245 -2.81 2.29 23.81
CA ALA A 245 -3.50 3.54 24.06
C ALA A 245 -4.42 3.92 22.90
N ASN A 246 -3.90 3.93 21.69
CA ASN A 246 -4.67 4.26 20.48
C ASN A 246 -5.81 3.27 20.22
N SER A 247 -5.63 1.99 20.56
CA SER A 247 -6.66 0.97 20.32
C SER A 247 -7.85 1.08 21.26
N ILE A 248 -7.65 1.56 22.50
CA ILE A 248 -8.71 1.66 23.52
C ILE A 248 -9.25 3.08 23.70
N ALA A 249 -8.67 4.09 23.05
CA ALA A 249 -8.95 5.50 23.27
C ALA A 249 -10.42 5.91 23.13
N ARG A 250 -11.21 5.21 22.32
CA ARG A 250 -12.64 5.49 22.10
C ARG A 250 -13.52 4.89 23.17
N ASP A 251 -13.15 3.72 23.67
CA ASP A 251 -13.95 2.95 24.59
C ASP A 251 -13.57 3.26 26.05
N ASP A 252 -12.31 3.51 26.31
CA ASP A 252 -11.75 3.86 27.63
C ASP A 252 -10.66 4.94 27.51
N PRO A 253 -11.04 6.22 27.34
CA PRO A 253 -10.08 7.32 27.25
C PRO A 253 -9.20 7.48 28.47
N ALA A 254 -9.71 7.19 29.67
CA ALA A 254 -8.96 7.32 30.91
C ALA A 254 -7.76 6.33 30.96
N SER A 255 -8.01 5.08 30.64
CA SER A 255 -6.96 4.07 30.53
C SER A 255 -6.01 4.39 29.39
N ALA A 256 -6.49 4.90 28.25
CA ALA A 256 -5.66 5.29 27.11
C ALA A 256 -4.67 6.41 27.49
N ILE A 257 -5.13 7.43 28.26
CA ILE A 257 -4.27 8.49 28.79
C ILE A 257 -3.20 7.90 29.74
N ALA A 258 -3.61 7.04 30.67
CA ALA A 258 -2.67 6.39 31.60
C ALA A 258 -1.59 5.58 30.86
N TRP A 259 -1.95 4.88 29.77
CA TRP A 259 -0.97 4.21 28.92
C TRP A 259 -0.03 5.20 28.22
N THR A 260 -0.55 6.32 27.74
CA THR A 260 0.24 7.38 27.11
C THR A 260 1.25 7.97 28.11
N ASP A 261 0.85 8.21 29.35
CA ASP A 261 1.75 8.72 30.41
C ASP A 261 2.86 7.73 30.76
N SER A 262 2.65 6.45 30.53
CA SER A 262 3.66 5.39 30.75
C SER A 262 4.76 5.33 29.69
N ILE A 263 4.64 6.05 28.58
CA ILE A 263 5.61 6.10 27.48
C ILE A 263 6.83 6.92 27.90
N ALA A 264 8.02 6.35 27.78
CA ALA A 264 9.25 7.00 28.21
C ALA A 264 9.75 8.06 27.23
N ASP A 265 9.68 7.79 25.92
CA ASP A 265 10.09 8.76 24.88
C ASP A 265 9.10 9.93 24.82
N PRO A 266 9.56 11.19 25.05
CA PRO A 266 8.65 12.34 25.07
C PRO A 266 7.94 12.61 23.74
N LYS A 267 8.59 12.31 22.60
CA LYS A 267 8.01 12.54 21.27
C LYS A 267 6.92 11.52 20.96
N VAL A 268 7.18 10.25 21.29
CA VAL A 268 6.20 9.18 21.14
C VAL A 268 5.00 9.45 22.06
N ARG A 269 5.26 9.85 23.30
CA ARG A 269 4.22 10.20 24.28
C ARG A 269 3.34 11.34 23.77
N GLU A 270 3.95 12.46 23.33
CA GLU A 270 3.19 13.62 22.83
C GLU A 270 2.35 13.27 21.60
N SER A 271 2.94 12.59 20.62
CA SER A 271 2.19 12.17 19.43
C SER A 271 1.05 11.21 19.76
N THR A 272 1.26 10.27 20.67
CA THR A 272 0.22 9.35 21.14
C THR A 272 -0.89 10.09 21.88
N LEU A 273 -0.53 11.05 22.75
CA LEU A 273 -1.52 11.86 23.48
C LEU A 273 -2.39 12.68 22.54
N ILE A 274 -1.83 13.23 21.46
CA ILE A 274 -2.60 13.95 20.44
C ILE A 274 -3.60 13.02 19.75
N ASP A 275 -3.20 11.80 19.40
CA ASP A 275 -4.08 10.83 18.75
C ASP A 275 -5.20 10.34 19.70
N VAL A 276 -4.85 10.00 20.95
CA VAL A 276 -5.80 9.65 22.00
C VAL A 276 -6.78 10.79 22.27
N ALA A 277 -6.31 12.04 22.42
CA ALA A 277 -7.13 13.22 22.65
C ALA A 277 -8.10 13.47 21.48
N ARG A 278 -7.67 13.21 20.25
CA ARG A 278 -8.51 13.32 19.05
C ARG A 278 -9.63 12.30 19.04
N ASP A 279 -9.35 11.06 19.43
CA ASP A 279 -10.36 10.00 19.52
C ASP A 279 -11.28 10.23 20.72
N TYR A 280 -10.76 10.66 21.88
CA TYR A 280 -11.54 11.05 23.05
C TYR A 280 -12.55 12.17 22.71
N ARG A 281 -12.09 13.24 22.05
CA ARG A 281 -12.98 14.33 21.61
C ARG A 281 -14.11 13.85 20.70
N ARG A 282 -13.88 12.81 19.90
CA ARG A 282 -14.91 12.25 19.00
C ARG A 282 -15.91 11.36 19.71
N SER A 283 -15.44 10.57 20.68
CA SER A 283 -16.28 9.62 21.41
C SER A 283 -17.07 10.28 22.54
N ASP A 284 -16.45 11.22 23.27
CA ASP A 284 -17.02 11.95 24.39
C ASP A 284 -16.55 13.42 24.41
N PRO A 285 -17.21 14.32 23.67
CA PRO A 285 -16.82 15.73 23.58
C PRO A 285 -16.87 16.47 24.92
N ASP A 286 -17.84 16.13 25.80
CA ASP A 286 -18.01 16.78 27.09
C ASP A 286 -16.92 16.35 28.08
N GLY A 287 -16.63 15.07 28.14
CA GLY A 287 -15.54 14.52 28.93
C GLY A 287 -14.19 15.07 28.47
N TYR A 288 -13.96 15.16 27.17
CA TYR A 288 -12.76 15.78 26.61
C TYR A 288 -12.61 17.24 27.02
N ALA A 289 -13.71 18.04 26.94
CA ALA A 289 -13.69 19.47 27.33
C ALA A 289 -13.35 19.65 28.82
N ALA A 290 -13.83 18.75 29.68
CA ALA A 290 -13.52 18.76 31.09
C ALA A 290 -12.06 18.35 31.39
N TRP A 291 -11.51 17.40 30.64
CA TRP A 291 -10.14 16.92 30.80
C TRP A 291 -9.09 17.89 30.24
N LEU A 292 -9.37 18.58 29.13
CA LEU A 292 -8.39 19.37 28.37
C LEU A 292 -7.61 20.40 29.21
N PRO A 293 -8.22 21.16 30.16
CA PRO A 293 -7.47 22.15 30.97
C PRO A 293 -6.35 21.55 31.82
N GLY A 294 -6.48 20.27 32.23
CA GLY A 294 -5.49 19.56 33.03
C GLY A 294 -4.60 18.61 32.22
N SER A 295 -4.74 18.56 30.90
CA SER A 295 -4.09 17.55 30.03
C SER A 295 -2.59 17.72 29.84
N GLY A 296 -2.05 18.92 30.13
CA GLY A 296 -0.64 19.23 29.82
C GLY A 296 -0.32 19.38 28.32
N LEU A 297 -1.33 19.33 27.45
CA LEU A 297 -1.12 19.54 26.01
C LEU A 297 -0.71 20.99 25.72
N SER A 298 0.35 21.17 24.93
CA SER A 298 0.76 22.49 24.44
C SER A 298 -0.33 23.13 23.55
N ALA A 299 -0.28 24.44 23.35
CA ALA A 299 -1.23 25.14 22.47
C ALA A 299 -1.18 24.57 21.03
N GLU A 300 0.01 24.24 20.55
CA GLU A 300 0.24 23.62 19.25
C GLU A 300 -0.37 22.22 19.19
N ALA A 301 -0.21 21.42 20.23
CA ALA A 301 -0.80 20.07 20.30
C ALA A 301 -2.34 20.15 20.33
N GLN A 302 -2.92 21.11 21.08
CA GLN A 302 -4.36 21.36 21.10
C GLN A 302 -4.89 21.77 19.72
N GLN A 303 -4.13 22.60 18.99
CA GLN A 303 -4.46 22.94 17.62
C GLN A 303 -4.47 21.70 16.73
N GLN A 304 -3.48 20.82 16.82
CA GLN A 304 -3.40 19.55 16.06
C GLN A 304 -4.58 18.60 16.37
N VAL A 305 -5.05 18.57 17.63
CA VAL A 305 -6.26 17.81 18.02
C VAL A 305 -7.50 18.40 17.35
N ASN A 306 -7.56 19.75 17.22
CA ASN A 306 -8.71 20.47 16.67
C ASN A 306 -8.73 20.49 15.14
N GLU A 307 -7.59 20.41 14.49
CA GLU A 307 -7.51 20.31 13.05
C GLU A 307 -8.27 19.06 12.61
N ARG A 308 -9.22 19.20 11.68
CA ARG A 308 -9.91 18.06 11.08
C ARG A 308 -8.83 17.18 10.47
N GLY A 309 -8.70 15.97 10.97
CA GLY A 309 -7.68 15.04 10.52
C GLY A 309 -7.64 14.89 9.00
N GLY A 310 -6.87 15.75 8.36
CA GLY A 310 -6.45 15.63 6.96
C GLY A 310 -5.37 14.57 6.76
N GLY A 311 -5.10 13.76 7.78
CA GLY A 311 -4.15 12.65 7.80
C GLY A 311 -4.81 11.28 7.68
N GLY A 312 -5.97 11.20 7.04
CA GLY A 312 -6.56 9.93 6.61
C GLY A 312 -5.82 9.44 5.38
N TRP A 313 -5.02 8.39 5.52
CA TRP A 313 -4.61 7.46 4.46
C TRP A 313 -4.32 8.07 3.08
N ARG A 314 -3.22 8.78 2.92
CA ARG A 314 -2.59 8.96 1.62
C ARG A 314 -1.71 7.74 1.36
N GLY A 315 -2.29 6.65 0.87
CA GLY A 315 -1.49 5.48 0.50
C GLY A 315 -2.26 4.18 0.31
N GLY A 316 -3.54 4.24 -0.10
CA GLY A 316 -4.22 3.07 -0.67
C GLY A 316 -4.47 3.28 -2.15
N PRO A 317 -4.29 2.27 -3.01
CA PRO A 317 -4.60 2.40 -4.42
C PRO A 317 -6.09 2.66 -4.62
N PRO A 318 -6.51 3.48 -5.60
CA PRO A 318 -7.90 3.64 -5.97
C PRO A 318 -8.36 2.39 -6.71
N GLY A 319 -9.06 1.50 -6.02
CA GLY A 319 -9.54 0.24 -6.60
C GLY A 319 -10.34 -0.60 -5.62
N GLY A 320 -11.43 -0.07 -5.09
CA GLY A 320 -12.43 -0.84 -4.36
C GLY A 320 -13.80 -0.53 -4.92
N PHE A 321 -14.30 -1.38 -5.82
CA PHE A 321 -15.69 -1.36 -6.25
C PHE A 321 -16.59 -1.69 -5.06
N GLY A 322 -17.26 -0.68 -4.54
CA GLY A 322 -18.35 -0.82 -3.60
C GLY A 322 -19.54 -1.52 -4.25
N GLY A 323 -19.75 -2.79 -3.92
CA GLY A 323 -20.97 -3.50 -4.24
C GLY A 323 -22.11 -2.98 -3.37
N GLY A 324 -22.92 -2.06 -3.91
CA GLY A 324 -24.18 -1.66 -3.32
C GLY A 324 -25.18 -2.82 -3.41
N ARG A 325 -25.58 -3.37 -2.25
CA ARG A 325 -26.82 -4.14 -2.15
C ARG A 325 -27.97 -3.15 -2.10
N GLY A 326 -28.71 -3.02 -3.20
CA GLY A 326 -30.04 -2.46 -3.24
C GLY A 326 -31.08 -3.56 -3.02
N ARG A 327 -32.12 -3.22 -2.30
CA ARG A 327 -33.32 -4.03 -2.02
C ARG A 327 -34.04 -4.40 -3.32
#